data_a527b5f1373a03ec8239954e62cfe9ed
#
_entry.id   a527b5f1373a03ec8239954e62cfe9ed
#
_cell.length_a   1.000
_cell.length_b   1.000
_cell.length_c   1.000
_cell.angle_alpha   90.00
_cell.angle_beta   90.00
_cell.angle_gamma   90.00
#
_symmetry.space_group_name_H-M   'P 1'
#
loop_
_entity.id
_entity.type
_entity.pdbx_description
1 polymer ?
#
loop_
_entity_poly.entity_id
_entity_poly.type
_entity_poly.pdbx_seq_one_letter_code
_entity_poly.pdbx_strand_id
1 'polypeptide(L)'
;MQYIIGQLIGLFATGIIVAIPVFRKKWQMLAATIAGNFLMALNFVLIGKIGSAIFLYFVAILQSIVSMNHTVKGTKVTRWEQMLFCGLYVGLGILGIVTAPGFVPVWNAANLLELLPIFGSAMLTFSIFAGSEQITRIFLLINAITWSVYTGIVGSTAFFAEVITAATTIYSLWKYRKKTFSV
;
A
#
# COMPACT_ATOMS: atom_id res chain seq x y z
N MET A 1 -11.85 -17.78 -19.01
CA MET A 1 -10.35 -17.78 -19.06
C MET A 1 -9.75 -16.53 -18.43
N GLN A 2 -10.13 -15.31 -18.82
CA GLN A 2 -9.59 -14.05 -18.25
C GLN A 2 -9.67 -13.97 -16.73
N TYR A 3 -10.78 -14.37 -16.11
CA TYR A 3 -10.96 -14.37 -14.65
C TYR A 3 -9.90 -15.24 -13.93
N ILE A 4 -9.66 -16.46 -14.42
CA ILE A 4 -8.67 -17.38 -13.82
C ILE A 4 -7.26 -16.79 -13.94
N ILE A 5 -6.90 -16.24 -15.11
CA ILE A 5 -5.62 -15.57 -15.32
C ILE A 5 -5.48 -14.38 -14.36
N GLY A 6 -6.55 -13.60 -14.20
CA GLY A 6 -6.59 -12.50 -13.25
C GLY A 6 -6.28 -12.97 -11.83
N GLN A 7 -6.95 -14.02 -11.34
CA GLN A 7 -6.72 -14.56 -9.99
C GLN A 7 -5.27 -15.06 -9.79
N LEU A 8 -4.68 -15.72 -10.78
CA LEU A 8 -3.27 -16.14 -10.72
C LEU A 8 -2.31 -14.96 -10.64
N ILE A 9 -2.55 -13.90 -11.44
CA ILE A 9 -1.78 -12.66 -11.38
C ILE A 9 -1.91 -12.00 -10.01
N GLY A 10 -3.12 -11.96 -9.45
CA GLY A 10 -3.37 -11.41 -8.10
C GLY A 10 -2.63 -12.17 -7.00
N LEU A 11 -2.61 -13.51 -7.07
CA LEU A 11 -1.87 -14.34 -6.13
C LEU A 11 -0.35 -14.06 -6.23
N PHE A 12 0.18 -13.96 -7.44
CA PHE A 12 1.58 -13.64 -7.67
C PHE A 12 1.93 -12.23 -7.17
N ALA A 13 1.06 -11.25 -7.45
CA ALA A 13 1.19 -9.88 -6.94
C ALA A 13 1.23 -9.84 -5.41
N THR A 14 0.34 -10.58 -4.75
CA THR A 14 0.32 -10.72 -3.29
C THR A 14 1.65 -11.26 -2.76
N GLY A 15 2.22 -12.29 -3.41
CA GLY A 15 3.53 -12.84 -3.04
C GLY A 15 4.64 -11.78 -3.10
N ILE A 16 4.65 -10.94 -4.13
CA ILE A 16 5.62 -9.83 -4.24
C ILE A 16 5.40 -8.80 -3.12
N ILE A 17 4.16 -8.39 -2.86
CA ILE A 17 3.84 -7.39 -1.84
C ILE A 17 4.26 -7.87 -0.45
N VAL A 18 3.95 -9.12 -0.11
CA VAL A 18 4.33 -9.75 1.17
C VAL A 18 5.87 -9.81 1.34
N ALA A 19 6.62 -9.91 0.24
CA ALA A 19 8.07 -9.94 0.27
C ALA A 19 8.73 -8.56 0.44
N ILE A 20 8.01 -7.44 0.20
CA ILE A 20 8.57 -6.08 0.25
C ILE A 20 9.38 -5.81 1.53
N PRO A 21 8.88 -6.07 2.76
CA PRO A 21 9.61 -5.74 3.98
C PRO A 21 10.89 -6.57 4.18
N VAL A 22 11.03 -7.69 3.48
CA VAL A 22 12.20 -8.59 3.60
C VAL A 22 13.41 -8.04 2.82
N PHE A 23 13.21 -7.20 1.82
CA PHE A 23 14.30 -6.61 1.05
C PHE A 23 15.18 -5.70 1.91
N ARG A 24 16.49 -5.75 1.64
CA ARG A 24 17.49 -5.00 2.41
C ARG A 24 17.63 -3.54 1.97
N LYS A 25 17.52 -3.29 0.68
CA LYS A 25 17.78 -1.98 0.09
C LYS A 25 16.46 -1.30 -0.27
N LYS A 26 16.37 0.01 0.02
CA LYS A 26 15.18 0.82 -0.28
C LYS A 26 14.73 0.69 -1.73
N TRP A 27 15.66 0.77 -2.70
CA TRP A 27 15.30 0.65 -4.11
C TRP A 27 14.65 -0.69 -4.46
N GLN A 28 15.06 -1.80 -3.80
CA GLN A 28 14.45 -3.12 -4.00
C GLN A 28 13.00 -3.14 -3.47
N MET A 29 12.78 -2.52 -2.30
CA MET A 29 11.43 -2.37 -1.75
C MET A 29 10.54 -1.57 -2.70
N LEU A 30 11.05 -0.45 -3.23
CA LEU A 30 10.31 0.39 -4.18
C LEU A 30 10.04 -0.32 -5.50
N ALA A 31 11.02 -1.05 -6.05
CA ALA A 31 10.84 -1.84 -7.27
C ALA A 31 9.78 -2.92 -7.08
N ALA A 32 9.80 -3.63 -5.95
CA ALA A 32 8.79 -4.62 -5.61
C ALA A 32 7.41 -3.98 -5.41
N THR A 33 7.34 -2.77 -4.81
CA THR A 33 6.09 -2.02 -4.68
C THR A 33 5.52 -1.64 -6.05
N ILE A 34 6.35 -1.17 -6.99
CA ILE A 34 5.91 -0.85 -8.35
C ILE A 34 5.37 -2.12 -9.03
N ALA A 35 6.14 -3.22 -9.01
CA ALA A 35 5.75 -4.47 -9.65
C ALA A 35 4.48 -5.06 -9.05
N GLY A 36 4.39 -5.10 -7.71
CA GLY A 36 3.23 -5.62 -6.99
C GLY A 36 1.96 -4.82 -7.29
N ASN A 37 2.02 -3.49 -7.22
CA ASN A 37 0.86 -2.64 -7.50
C ASN A 37 0.47 -2.68 -8.99
N PHE A 38 1.42 -2.78 -9.92
CA PHE A 38 1.12 -2.94 -11.35
C PHE A 38 0.37 -4.26 -11.61
N LEU A 39 0.84 -5.36 -11.03
CA LEU A 39 0.17 -6.66 -11.17
C LEU A 39 -1.20 -6.68 -10.48
N MET A 40 -1.36 -5.99 -9.35
CA MET A 40 -2.66 -5.83 -8.71
C MET A 40 -3.62 -5.02 -9.59
N ALA A 41 -3.18 -3.91 -10.17
CA ALA A 41 -4.00 -3.15 -11.11
C ALA A 41 -4.42 -4.01 -12.31
N LEU A 42 -3.50 -4.79 -12.89
CA LEU A 42 -3.78 -5.72 -13.97
C LEU A 42 -4.77 -6.82 -13.55
N ASN A 43 -4.62 -7.37 -12.34
CA ASN A 43 -5.61 -8.31 -11.77
C ASN A 43 -7.01 -7.72 -11.79
N PHE A 44 -7.19 -6.49 -11.26
CA PHE A 44 -8.49 -5.83 -11.19
C PHE A 44 -9.11 -5.59 -12.58
N VAL A 45 -8.29 -5.21 -13.57
CA VAL A 45 -8.75 -5.08 -14.97
C VAL A 45 -9.25 -6.43 -15.50
N LEU A 46 -8.47 -7.50 -15.30
CA LEU A 46 -8.80 -8.84 -15.84
C LEU A 46 -10.03 -9.47 -15.19
N ILE A 47 -10.28 -9.20 -13.92
CA ILE A 47 -11.49 -9.68 -13.23
C ILE A 47 -12.71 -8.77 -13.43
N GLY A 48 -12.57 -7.68 -14.23
CA GLY A 48 -13.65 -6.77 -14.56
C GLY A 48 -14.07 -5.83 -13.41
N LYS A 49 -13.26 -5.70 -12.36
CA LYS A 49 -13.50 -4.79 -11.23
C LYS A 49 -12.77 -3.46 -11.43
N ILE A 50 -13.20 -2.70 -12.43
CA ILE A 50 -12.66 -1.36 -12.71
C ILE A 50 -13.34 -0.39 -11.75
N GLY A 51 -12.57 0.18 -10.81
CA GLY A 51 -13.11 1.10 -9.79
C GLY A 51 -12.00 1.89 -9.09
N SER A 52 -12.33 2.49 -7.95
CA SER A 52 -11.41 3.32 -7.15
C SER A 52 -10.07 2.63 -6.83
N ALA A 53 -10.07 1.32 -6.64
CA ALA A 53 -8.87 0.55 -6.34
C ALA A 53 -7.77 0.70 -7.41
N ILE A 54 -8.14 0.73 -8.70
CA ILE A 54 -7.16 0.89 -9.79
C ILE A 54 -6.45 2.25 -9.69
N PHE A 55 -7.19 3.32 -9.39
CA PHE A 55 -6.59 4.64 -9.20
C PHE A 55 -5.61 4.67 -8.03
N LEU A 56 -5.94 4.00 -6.91
CA LEU A 56 -5.05 3.91 -5.75
C LEU A 56 -3.76 3.16 -6.07
N TYR A 57 -3.82 2.05 -6.82
CA TYR A 57 -2.61 1.35 -7.29
C TYR A 57 -1.79 2.21 -8.24
N PHE A 58 -2.44 2.95 -9.13
CA PHE A 58 -1.73 3.85 -10.04
C PHE A 58 -1.01 4.97 -9.29
N VAL A 59 -1.65 5.58 -8.28
CA VAL A 59 -1.02 6.57 -7.40
C VAL A 59 0.18 5.95 -6.67
N ALA A 60 0.05 4.72 -6.15
CA ALA A 60 1.14 4.03 -5.46
C ALA A 60 2.33 3.74 -6.40
N ILE A 61 2.09 3.41 -7.67
CA ILE A 61 3.13 3.23 -8.68
C ILE A 61 3.86 4.57 -8.93
N LEU A 62 3.12 5.64 -9.24
CA LEU A 62 3.70 6.96 -9.48
C LEU A 62 4.53 7.45 -8.30
N GLN A 63 3.99 7.31 -7.10
CA GLN A 63 4.67 7.65 -5.85
C GLN A 63 5.97 6.87 -5.68
N SER A 64 5.95 5.57 -5.96
CA SER A 64 7.13 4.71 -5.85
C SER A 64 8.20 5.06 -6.89
N ILE A 65 7.80 5.45 -8.11
CA ILE A 65 8.71 5.95 -9.15
C ILE A 65 9.38 7.26 -8.70
N VAL A 66 8.61 8.21 -8.16
CA VAL A 66 9.15 9.47 -7.63
C VAL A 66 10.15 9.18 -6.50
N SER A 67 9.79 8.33 -5.55
CA SER A 67 10.67 7.95 -4.44
C SER A 67 11.94 7.23 -4.93
N MET A 68 11.82 6.38 -5.94
CA MET A 68 12.97 5.69 -6.54
C MET A 68 13.93 6.69 -7.21
N ASN A 69 13.40 7.67 -7.95
CA ASN A 69 14.20 8.71 -8.58
C ASN A 69 15.00 9.52 -7.52
N HIS A 70 14.35 9.90 -6.41
CA HIS A 70 15.03 10.53 -5.28
C HIS A 70 16.11 9.63 -4.66
N THR A 71 15.80 8.35 -4.49
CA THR A 71 16.76 7.35 -3.94
C THR A 71 17.99 7.20 -4.82
N VAL A 72 17.81 7.15 -6.15
CA VAL A 72 18.93 7.03 -7.12
C VAL A 72 19.76 8.31 -7.18
N LYS A 73 19.12 9.48 -7.12
CA LYS A 73 19.80 10.78 -7.16
C LYS A 73 20.39 11.21 -5.82
N GLY A 74 20.16 10.45 -4.73
CA GLY A 74 20.57 10.82 -3.38
C GLY A 74 19.87 12.09 -2.84
N THR A 75 18.72 12.46 -3.41
CA THR A 75 17.95 13.63 -2.97
C THR A 75 16.84 13.20 -2.00
N LYS A 76 16.33 14.14 -1.21
CA LYS A 76 15.21 13.88 -0.30
C LYS A 76 13.89 14.26 -0.98
N VAL A 77 12.86 13.46 -0.74
CA VAL A 77 11.48 13.79 -1.12
C VAL A 77 11.05 15.06 -0.40
N THR A 78 10.45 15.99 -1.11
CA THR A 78 10.00 17.27 -0.57
C THR A 78 8.70 17.09 0.23
N ARG A 79 8.44 18.02 1.17
CA ARG A 79 7.18 18.03 1.91
C ARG A 79 5.97 18.21 0.98
N TRP A 80 6.12 18.99 -0.09
CA TRP A 80 5.07 19.22 -1.08
C TRP A 80 4.70 17.94 -1.83
N GLU A 81 5.68 17.13 -2.24
CA GLU A 81 5.43 15.82 -2.85
C GLU A 81 4.68 14.90 -1.88
N GLN A 82 5.07 14.87 -0.59
CA GLN A 82 4.37 14.09 0.42
C GLN A 82 2.92 14.55 0.59
N MET A 83 2.70 15.86 0.71
CA MET A 83 1.35 16.43 0.84
C MET A 83 0.49 16.17 -0.39
N LEU A 84 1.06 16.29 -1.60
CA LEU A 84 0.37 16.00 -2.85
C LEU A 84 -0.14 14.56 -2.88
N PHE A 85 0.73 13.58 -2.60
CA PHE A 85 0.32 12.17 -2.63
C PHE A 85 -0.65 11.82 -1.49
N CYS A 86 -0.46 12.36 -0.28
CA CYS A 86 -1.47 12.21 0.79
C CYS A 86 -2.82 12.79 0.35
N GLY A 87 -2.82 13.98 -0.25
CA GLY A 87 -4.02 14.62 -0.77
C GLY A 87 -4.72 13.80 -1.86
N LEU A 88 -3.94 13.19 -2.76
CA LEU A 88 -4.47 12.29 -3.79
C LEU A 88 -5.15 11.05 -3.17
N TYR A 89 -4.54 10.41 -2.18
CA TYR A 89 -5.15 9.27 -1.50
C TYR A 89 -6.42 9.66 -0.74
N VAL A 90 -6.38 10.78 -0.01
CA VAL A 90 -7.56 11.28 0.71
C VAL A 90 -8.66 11.66 -0.27
N GLY A 91 -8.34 12.41 -1.33
CA GLY A 91 -9.32 12.84 -2.33
C GLY A 91 -9.97 11.66 -3.08
N LEU A 92 -9.15 10.71 -3.55
CA LEU A 92 -9.65 9.52 -4.23
C LEU A 92 -10.37 8.56 -3.27
N GLY A 93 -9.93 8.49 -2.01
CA GLY A 93 -10.61 7.71 -0.98
C GLY A 93 -11.99 8.26 -0.67
N ILE A 94 -12.11 9.58 -0.44
CA ILE A 94 -13.41 10.25 -0.22
C ILE A 94 -14.29 10.09 -1.45
N LEU A 95 -13.75 10.31 -2.65
CA LEU A 95 -14.51 10.11 -3.90
C LEU A 95 -15.04 8.68 -3.98
N GLY A 96 -14.22 7.67 -3.64
CA GLY A 96 -14.65 6.28 -3.60
C GLY A 96 -15.80 6.03 -2.63
N ILE A 97 -15.77 6.66 -1.45
CA ILE A 97 -16.85 6.56 -0.46
C ILE A 97 -18.15 7.19 -0.98
N VAL A 98 -18.08 8.44 -1.45
CA VAL A 98 -19.30 9.19 -1.85
C VAL A 98 -19.92 8.68 -3.15
N THR A 99 -19.15 7.99 -4.00
CA THR A 99 -19.65 7.37 -5.22
C THR A 99 -20.05 5.91 -5.03
N ALA A 100 -19.87 5.35 -3.82
CA ALA A 100 -20.26 3.97 -3.54
C ALA A 100 -21.79 3.81 -3.63
N PRO A 101 -22.29 2.72 -4.23
CA PRO A 101 -23.73 2.43 -4.24
C PRO A 101 -24.29 2.35 -2.81
N GLY A 102 -25.37 3.10 -2.56
CA GLY A 102 -26.02 3.13 -1.24
C GLY A 102 -25.36 4.06 -0.20
N PHE A 103 -24.41 4.91 -0.60
CA PHE A 103 -23.85 5.92 0.29
C PHE A 103 -24.94 6.84 0.85
N VAL A 104 -24.96 6.99 2.17
CA VAL A 104 -25.80 7.95 2.90
C VAL A 104 -24.88 8.83 3.73
N PRO A 105 -24.97 10.19 3.62
CA PRO A 105 -24.04 11.11 4.27
C PRO A 105 -24.35 11.25 5.78
N VAL A 106 -24.25 10.17 6.52
CA VAL A 106 -24.44 10.14 7.98
C VAL A 106 -23.20 9.52 8.65
N TRP A 107 -22.89 9.98 9.85
CA TRP A 107 -21.85 9.39 10.70
C TRP A 107 -22.38 8.08 11.28
N ASN A 108 -22.04 6.97 10.65
CA ASN A 108 -22.33 5.63 11.11
C ASN A 108 -21.05 4.77 11.11
N ALA A 109 -21.14 3.61 11.75
CA ALA A 109 -19.99 2.71 11.87
C ALA A 109 -19.44 2.25 10.51
N ALA A 110 -20.31 2.08 9.51
CA ALA A 110 -19.89 1.66 8.17
C ALA A 110 -19.04 2.75 7.48
N ASN A 111 -19.52 4.01 7.50
CA ASN A 111 -18.77 5.12 6.90
C ASN A 111 -17.45 5.40 7.66
N LEU A 112 -17.43 5.23 8.99
CA LEU A 112 -16.21 5.34 9.78
C LEU A 112 -15.21 4.24 9.44
N LEU A 113 -15.69 3.03 9.19
CA LEU A 113 -14.84 1.91 8.77
C LEU A 113 -14.13 2.21 7.45
N GLU A 114 -14.81 2.88 6.50
CA GLU A 114 -14.23 3.27 5.20
C GLU A 114 -13.10 4.33 5.30
N LEU A 115 -12.92 4.97 6.47
CA LEU A 115 -11.76 5.84 6.71
C LEU A 115 -10.47 5.07 6.97
N LEU A 116 -10.54 3.78 7.37
CA LEU A 116 -9.35 2.96 7.60
C LEU A 116 -8.49 2.77 6.33
N PRO A 117 -9.05 2.45 5.14
CA PRO A 117 -8.29 2.42 3.89
C PRO A 117 -7.58 3.74 3.57
N ILE A 118 -8.24 4.87 3.83
CA ILE A 118 -7.65 6.20 3.60
C ILE A 118 -6.45 6.40 4.54
N PHE A 119 -6.61 6.09 5.82
CA PHE A 119 -5.52 6.17 6.79
C PHE A 119 -4.38 5.21 6.43
N GLY A 120 -4.68 3.95 6.10
CA GLY A 120 -3.70 2.98 5.64
C GLY A 120 -2.91 3.49 4.42
N SER A 121 -3.58 4.05 3.42
CA SER A 121 -2.94 4.61 2.22
C SER A 121 -2.05 5.83 2.55
N ALA A 122 -2.45 6.67 3.52
CA ALA A 122 -1.60 7.74 4.02
C ALA A 122 -0.32 7.18 4.68
N MET A 123 -0.44 6.11 5.48
CA MET A 123 0.72 5.43 6.08
C MET A 123 1.62 4.80 5.00
N LEU A 124 1.04 4.26 3.93
CA LEU A 124 1.79 3.78 2.77
C LEU A 124 2.60 4.93 2.12
N THR A 125 2.03 6.14 2.04
CA THR A 125 2.75 7.33 1.54
C THR A 125 4.00 7.60 2.36
N PHE A 126 3.89 7.63 3.68
CA PHE A 126 5.05 7.81 4.56
C PHE A 126 6.05 6.66 4.45
N SER A 127 5.59 5.43 4.26
CA SER A 127 6.44 4.27 4.01
C SER A 127 7.26 4.43 2.72
N ILE A 128 6.61 4.76 1.61
CA ILE A 128 7.26 4.88 0.29
C ILE A 128 8.27 6.03 0.28
N PHE A 129 7.95 7.16 0.91
CA PHE A 129 8.80 8.35 0.95
C PHE A 129 9.80 8.37 2.12
N ALA A 130 9.81 7.37 2.98
CA ALA A 130 10.77 7.31 4.08
C ALA A 130 12.22 7.31 3.57
N GLY A 131 13.08 8.04 4.26
CA GLY A 131 14.51 8.12 3.92
C GLY A 131 15.32 6.88 4.31
N SER A 132 14.77 5.98 5.14
CA SER A 132 15.45 4.77 5.60
C SER A 132 14.53 3.55 5.51
N GLU A 133 15.15 2.38 5.33
CA GLU A 133 14.44 1.10 5.24
C GLU A 133 13.69 0.76 6.53
N GLN A 134 14.20 1.15 7.69
CA GLN A 134 13.54 0.88 8.97
C GLN A 134 12.28 1.73 9.13
N ILE A 135 12.33 3.02 8.81
CA ILE A 135 11.16 3.89 8.82
C ILE A 135 10.12 3.39 7.80
N THR A 136 10.57 2.97 6.61
CA THR A 136 9.71 2.32 5.60
C THR A 136 8.95 1.15 6.22
N ARG A 137 9.64 0.23 6.92
CA ARG A 137 9.01 -0.94 7.53
C ARG A 137 8.04 -0.57 8.65
N ILE A 138 8.35 0.46 9.47
CA ILE A 138 7.43 0.91 10.53
C ILE A 138 6.10 1.38 9.94
N PHE A 139 6.14 2.26 8.94
CA PHE A 139 4.92 2.75 8.30
C PHE A 139 4.21 1.66 7.48
N LEU A 140 4.96 0.74 6.87
CA LEU A 140 4.38 -0.43 6.20
C LEU A 140 3.66 -1.36 7.20
N LEU A 141 4.19 -1.53 8.41
CA LEU A 141 3.54 -2.29 9.48
C LEU A 141 2.23 -1.64 9.91
N ILE A 142 2.23 -0.31 10.12
CA ILE A 142 1.02 0.43 10.49
C ILE A 142 -0.03 0.29 9.37
N ASN A 143 0.39 0.43 8.11
CA ASN A 143 -0.47 0.22 6.95
C ASN A 143 -1.07 -1.20 6.95
N ALA A 144 -0.25 -2.24 7.07
CA ALA A 144 -0.70 -3.63 7.05
C ALA A 144 -1.66 -3.95 8.21
N ILE A 145 -1.41 -3.44 9.42
CA ILE A 145 -2.33 -3.59 10.56
C ILE A 145 -3.67 -2.91 10.26
N THR A 146 -3.65 -1.69 9.75
CA THR A 146 -4.86 -0.94 9.40
C THR A 146 -5.70 -1.69 8.37
N TRP A 147 -5.08 -2.17 7.30
CA TRP A 147 -5.75 -2.95 6.28
C TRP A 147 -6.21 -4.32 6.78
N SER A 148 -5.46 -4.97 7.69
CA SER A 148 -5.90 -6.23 8.34
C SER A 148 -7.19 -6.01 9.14
N VAL A 149 -7.29 -4.92 9.91
CA VAL A 149 -8.51 -4.60 10.65
C VAL A 149 -9.68 -4.38 9.71
N TYR A 150 -9.50 -3.54 8.68
CA TYR A 150 -10.54 -3.27 7.70
C TYR A 150 -11.01 -4.53 6.98
N THR A 151 -10.07 -5.27 6.37
CA THR A 151 -10.40 -6.47 5.57
C THR A 151 -10.94 -7.61 6.42
N GLY A 152 -10.53 -7.70 7.71
CA GLY A 152 -11.07 -8.66 8.67
C GLY A 152 -12.53 -8.37 9.01
N ILE A 153 -12.89 -7.10 9.26
CA ILE A 153 -14.28 -6.70 9.54
C ILE A 153 -15.18 -6.90 8.31
N VAL A 154 -14.66 -6.56 7.12
CA VAL A 154 -15.40 -6.74 5.84
C VAL A 154 -15.49 -8.21 5.42
N GLY A 155 -14.73 -9.11 6.06
CA GLY A 155 -14.70 -10.55 5.72
C GLY A 155 -13.98 -10.86 4.40
N SER A 156 -13.01 -10.02 4.00
CA SER A 156 -12.23 -10.21 2.78
C SER A 156 -11.09 -11.21 2.97
N THR A 157 -10.85 -12.06 1.96
CA THR A 157 -9.68 -12.97 1.94
C THR A 157 -8.34 -12.21 1.92
N ALA A 158 -8.33 -10.93 1.54
CA ALA A 158 -7.15 -10.06 1.64
C ALA A 158 -6.61 -9.93 3.07
N PHE A 159 -7.45 -10.18 4.09
CA PHE A 159 -7.02 -10.24 5.49
C PHE A 159 -5.77 -11.10 5.70
N PHE A 160 -5.73 -12.30 5.12
CA PHE A 160 -4.58 -13.19 5.27
C PHE A 160 -3.30 -12.60 4.67
N ALA A 161 -3.41 -11.93 3.51
CA ALA A 161 -2.27 -11.27 2.88
C ALA A 161 -1.71 -10.15 3.77
N GLU A 162 -2.59 -9.34 4.36
CA GLU A 162 -2.21 -8.25 5.25
C GLU A 162 -1.58 -8.76 6.56
N VAL A 163 -2.14 -9.82 7.15
CA VAL A 163 -1.56 -10.46 8.36
C VAL A 163 -0.16 -11.01 8.05
N ILE A 164 0.03 -11.67 6.90
CA ILE A 164 1.35 -12.16 6.49
C ILE A 164 2.31 -10.99 6.26
N THR A 165 1.85 -9.91 5.63
CA THR A 165 2.65 -8.69 5.45
C THR A 165 3.06 -8.07 6.78
N ALA A 166 2.16 -7.99 7.75
CA ALA A 166 2.48 -7.52 9.09
C ALA A 166 3.53 -8.43 9.78
N ALA A 167 3.35 -9.75 9.72
CA ALA A 167 4.28 -10.71 10.31
C ALA A 167 5.68 -10.64 9.66
N THR A 168 5.76 -10.58 8.33
CA THR A 168 7.04 -10.44 7.60
C THR A 168 7.71 -9.10 7.89
N THR A 169 6.92 -8.06 8.12
CA THR A 169 7.43 -6.73 8.48
C THR A 169 8.01 -6.73 9.89
N ILE A 170 7.33 -7.32 10.87
CA ILE A 170 7.83 -7.49 12.25
C ILE A 170 9.13 -8.29 12.24
N TYR A 171 9.17 -9.42 11.53
CA TYR A 171 10.37 -10.22 11.38
C TYR A 171 11.53 -9.39 10.80
N SER A 172 11.26 -8.60 9.77
CA SER A 172 12.26 -7.77 9.10
C SER A 172 12.76 -6.62 9.98
N LEU A 173 11.88 -6.00 10.78
CA LEU A 173 12.25 -5.00 11.79
C LEU A 173 13.19 -5.60 12.83
N TRP A 174 12.89 -6.80 13.31
CA TRP A 174 13.74 -7.50 14.28
C TRP A 174 15.08 -7.91 13.67
N LYS A 175 15.07 -8.51 12.47
CA LYS A 175 16.28 -9.00 11.78
C LYS A 175 17.26 -7.88 11.43
N TYR A 176 16.78 -6.71 11.06
CA TYR A 176 17.61 -5.60 10.60
C TYR A 176 17.81 -4.50 11.65
N ARG A 177 17.36 -4.69 12.90
CA ARG A 177 17.44 -3.69 13.98
C ARG A 177 18.84 -3.16 14.26
N LYS A 178 19.90 -4.00 14.14
CA LYS A 178 21.27 -3.64 14.52
C LYS A 178 22.01 -2.78 13.50
N LYS A 179 21.49 -2.58 12.29
CA LYS A 179 22.17 -1.80 11.24
C LYS A 179 21.90 -0.29 11.29
N THR A 180 20.96 0.16 12.10
CA THR A 180 20.55 1.57 12.14
C THR A 180 21.35 2.42 13.12
N PHE A 181 22.16 1.81 14.00
CA PHE A 181 22.90 2.50 15.06
C PHE A 181 24.42 2.50 14.87
N SER A 182 24.91 2.13 13.68
CA SER A 182 26.33 2.21 13.31
C SER A 182 26.52 3.24 12.19
N VAL A 183 26.35 4.52 12.54
CA VAL A 183 26.88 5.68 11.80
C VAL A 183 27.56 6.58 12.80
#